data_d582de4aab326718263d2e3fc7b9370d
#
_entry.id   d582de4aab326718263d2e3fc7b9370d
#
_cell.length_a   1.000
_cell.length_b   1.000
_cell.length_c   1.000
_cell.angle_alpha   90.00
_cell.angle_beta   90.00
_cell.angle_gamma   90.00
#
_symmetry.space_group_name_H-M   'P 1'
#
loop_
_entity.id
_entity.type
_entity.pdbx_description
1 polymer ?
#
loop_
_entity_poly.entity_id
_entity_poly.type
_entity_poly.pdbx_seq_one_letter_code
_entity_poly.pdbx_strand_id
1 'polypeptide(L)'
;MKTDNLIKKSAKMPGVSLSRTDNSITLLLKTREGNGSITFFPLFSSLMLAYISVSSPVWPAPCLYPSDLHGTETEKSGKENISDGISGRKGPLLLNYCVSGRCEIPLNTGSYVYVKDGDLSLTERFAQGHYVYPGRNYQGLEFFIDTDSSELSCCSWIEEEFGIDFRRFVGLYCSDGGTYISGTSPEAEAVLHKLWELRNAPLPHALYQMKLYSLSLFSLLLNPQAPPSSRVCTFFTEAQVTIAKRTEKIITADLSQHYPARELADRFGISATSLKNYFRGVYGQNLSVYLKDLRMEKAADLLVSTTQSVSEVAEQVGYLNQSKFAAVFKKHFGMSPLEYRKTERLRLL
;
A
#
# COMPACT_ATOMS: atom_id res chain seq x y z
N MET A 1 26.63 5.78 -8.61
CA MET A 1 26.55 4.64 -9.57
C MET A 1 25.35 3.70 -9.31
N LYS A 2 25.04 3.37 -8.06
CA LYS A 2 23.90 2.47 -7.74
C LYS A 2 22.52 3.13 -7.99
N THR A 3 22.41 4.42 -7.76
CA THR A 3 21.19 5.22 -7.97
C THR A 3 20.80 5.39 -9.45
N ASP A 4 21.79 5.38 -10.36
CA ASP A 4 21.53 5.56 -11.79
C ASP A 4 20.82 4.36 -12.44
N ASN A 5 21.01 3.15 -11.90
CA ASN A 5 20.28 1.96 -12.37
C ASN A 5 18.81 1.96 -11.96
N LEU A 6 18.51 2.43 -10.75
CA LEU A 6 17.13 2.64 -10.31
C LEU A 6 16.40 3.64 -11.21
N ILE A 7 17.07 4.77 -11.51
CA ILE A 7 16.57 5.82 -12.40
C ILE A 7 16.26 5.25 -13.79
N LYS A 8 17.18 4.50 -14.37
CA LYS A 8 17.03 3.91 -15.72
C LYS A 8 15.92 2.86 -15.78
N LYS A 9 15.76 2.03 -14.74
CA LYS A 9 14.70 1.00 -14.70
C LYS A 9 13.33 1.61 -14.46
N SER A 10 13.20 2.57 -13.55
CA SER A 10 11.93 3.22 -13.22
C SER A 10 11.43 4.11 -14.35
N ALA A 11 12.32 4.79 -15.06
CA ALA A 11 11.96 5.59 -16.24
C ALA A 11 11.42 4.76 -17.42
N LYS A 12 11.62 3.44 -17.42
CA LYS A 12 11.07 2.53 -18.44
C LYS A 12 9.66 2.04 -18.15
N MET A 13 9.10 2.34 -16.97
CA MET A 13 7.78 1.88 -16.58
C MET A 13 6.70 2.82 -17.11
N PRO A 14 5.65 2.28 -17.77
CA PRO A 14 4.55 3.12 -18.26
C PRO A 14 3.87 3.90 -17.13
N GLY A 15 3.77 5.22 -17.29
CA GLY A 15 3.10 6.08 -16.33
C GLY A 15 3.89 6.42 -15.06
N VAL A 16 5.13 5.96 -14.93
CA VAL A 16 6.02 6.32 -13.82
C VAL A 16 7.00 7.39 -14.26
N SER A 17 7.11 8.45 -13.48
CA SER A 17 8.14 9.46 -13.58
C SER A 17 8.97 9.51 -12.30
N LEU A 18 10.24 9.90 -12.44
CA LEU A 18 11.18 9.99 -11.34
C LEU A 18 11.66 11.43 -11.20
N SER A 19 11.65 11.94 -9.99
CA SER A 19 12.34 13.17 -9.62
C SER A 19 13.33 12.92 -8.49
N ARG A 20 14.40 13.71 -8.46
CA ARG A 20 15.48 13.59 -7.48
C ARG A 20 15.85 14.96 -6.94
N THR A 21 16.05 15.01 -5.64
CA THR A 21 16.72 16.11 -4.93
C THR A 21 17.99 15.59 -4.28
N ASP A 22 18.75 16.47 -3.63
CA ASP A 22 19.96 16.04 -2.88
C ASP A 22 19.65 15.05 -1.74
N ASN A 23 18.42 15.09 -1.20
CA ASN A 23 18.04 14.36 0.00
C ASN A 23 16.91 13.33 -0.23
N SER A 24 16.32 13.27 -1.42
CA SER A 24 15.20 12.37 -1.68
C SER A 24 15.09 11.95 -3.14
N ILE A 25 14.44 10.79 -3.33
CA ILE A 25 14.05 10.28 -4.64
C ILE A 25 12.54 10.07 -4.62
N THR A 26 11.82 10.69 -5.55
CA THR A 26 10.37 10.54 -5.65
C THR A 26 9.98 9.87 -6.96
N LEU A 27 9.17 8.83 -6.86
CA LEU A 27 8.49 8.19 -7.96
C LEU A 27 7.04 8.65 -7.99
N LEU A 28 6.60 9.12 -9.13
CA LEU A 28 5.22 9.55 -9.37
C LEU A 28 4.58 8.60 -10.37
N LEU A 29 3.47 8.01 -9.99
CA LEU A 29 2.62 7.20 -10.86
C LEU A 29 1.46 8.05 -11.35
N LYS A 30 1.26 8.08 -12.67
CA LYS A 30 0.06 8.65 -13.32
C LYS A 30 -0.42 7.67 -14.38
N THR A 31 -1.54 7.04 -14.12
CA THR A 31 -2.20 6.10 -15.04
C THR A 31 -3.67 6.42 -15.18
N ARG A 32 -4.36 5.73 -16.09
CA ARG A 32 -5.82 5.80 -16.19
C ARG A 32 -6.53 5.18 -14.99
N GLU A 33 -5.86 4.27 -14.28
CA GLU A 33 -6.41 3.55 -13.12
C GLU A 33 -6.21 4.31 -11.81
N GLY A 34 -5.35 5.33 -11.79
CA GLY A 34 -5.10 6.17 -10.63
C GLY A 34 -3.70 6.75 -10.59
N ASN A 35 -3.43 7.43 -9.50
CA ASN A 35 -2.19 8.14 -9.25
C ASN A 35 -1.51 7.61 -7.99
N GLY A 36 -0.23 7.92 -7.83
CA GLY A 36 0.49 7.61 -6.60
C GLY A 36 1.85 8.25 -6.54
N SER A 37 2.42 8.26 -5.35
CA SER A 37 3.79 8.69 -5.11
C SER A 37 4.46 7.81 -4.07
N ILE A 38 5.75 7.56 -4.27
CA ILE A 38 6.64 6.99 -3.25
C ILE A 38 7.86 7.90 -3.17
N THR A 39 8.10 8.47 -1.99
CA THR A 39 9.25 9.34 -1.75
C THR A 39 10.20 8.68 -0.78
N PHE A 40 11.41 8.41 -1.22
CA PHE A 40 12.49 7.75 -0.48
C PHE A 40 13.43 8.77 0.11
N PHE A 41 13.77 8.58 1.38
CA PHE A 41 14.77 9.35 2.12
C PHE A 41 15.87 8.41 2.62
N PRO A 42 17.10 8.49 2.09
CA PRO A 42 18.24 7.81 2.66
C PRO A 42 18.53 8.36 4.06
N LEU A 43 18.37 7.55 5.09
CA LEU A 43 18.63 7.97 6.47
C LEU A 43 20.07 7.65 6.87
N PHE A 44 20.48 6.41 6.64
CA PHE A 44 21.83 5.88 6.91
C PHE A 44 22.25 4.97 5.76
N SER A 45 23.48 4.48 5.76
CA SER A 45 23.99 3.66 4.66
C SER A 45 23.15 2.43 4.35
N SER A 46 22.61 1.79 5.39
CA SER A 46 21.79 0.57 5.31
C SER A 46 20.31 0.80 5.58
N LEU A 47 19.88 2.05 5.80
CA LEU A 47 18.50 2.38 6.20
C LEU A 47 17.89 3.46 5.31
N MET A 48 16.77 3.15 4.69
CA MET A 48 15.98 4.08 3.88
C MET A 48 14.55 4.14 4.40
N LEU A 49 13.98 5.33 4.51
CA LEU A 49 12.56 5.55 4.80
C LEU A 49 11.85 5.94 3.52
N ALA A 50 10.69 5.32 3.24
CA ALA A 50 9.81 5.69 2.16
C ALA A 50 8.43 6.11 2.68
N TYR A 51 7.89 7.18 2.10
CA TYR A 51 6.50 7.60 2.25
C TYR A 51 5.71 7.18 1.03
N ILE A 52 4.62 6.46 1.25
CA ILE A 52 3.77 5.91 0.20
C ILE A 52 2.41 6.58 0.26
N SER A 53 1.94 7.06 -0.88
CA SER A 53 0.57 7.56 -1.07
C SER A 53 0.10 7.13 -2.45
N VAL A 54 -0.86 6.21 -2.50
CA VAL A 54 -1.33 5.58 -3.74
C VAL A 54 -2.84 5.62 -3.79
N SER A 55 -3.40 6.14 -4.89
CA SER A 55 -4.81 6.14 -5.24
C SER A 55 -5.05 5.26 -6.47
N SER A 56 -4.41 4.10 -6.53
CA SER A 56 -4.49 3.11 -7.62
C SER A 56 -4.65 1.71 -7.03
N PRO A 57 -5.33 0.79 -7.72
CA PRO A 57 -5.48 -0.57 -7.24
C PRO A 57 -4.15 -1.35 -7.25
N VAL A 58 -3.19 -0.91 -8.05
CA VAL A 58 -1.91 -1.58 -8.23
C VAL A 58 -0.80 -0.55 -8.35
N TRP A 59 0.33 -0.81 -7.69
CA TRP A 59 1.58 -0.14 -7.98
C TRP A 59 2.41 -1.02 -8.90
N PRO A 60 2.76 -0.55 -10.11
CA PRO A 60 3.60 -1.32 -11.02
C PRO A 60 5.03 -1.34 -10.47
N ALA A 61 5.37 -2.37 -9.73
CA ALA A 61 6.73 -2.58 -9.27
C ALA A 61 7.16 -4.02 -9.56
N PRO A 62 8.33 -4.25 -10.06
CA PRO A 62 9.30 -5.03 -9.30
C PRO A 62 10.59 -4.27 -9.01
N CYS A 63 10.69 -3.02 -9.35
CA CYS A 63 11.99 -2.39 -9.57
C CYS A 63 12.43 -1.39 -8.50
N LEU A 64 11.79 -1.37 -7.35
CA LEU A 64 12.07 -0.38 -6.31
C LEU A 64 12.75 -0.94 -5.07
N TYR A 65 13.33 -2.13 -5.19
CA TYR A 65 14.05 -2.71 -4.06
C TYR A 65 15.50 -2.26 -4.01
N PRO A 66 16.02 -2.00 -2.82
CA PRO A 66 17.45 -1.69 -2.63
C PRO A 66 18.42 -2.73 -3.21
N SER A 67 18.00 -3.99 -3.38
CA SER A 67 18.81 -5.00 -4.07
C SER A 67 19.16 -4.63 -5.51
N ASP A 68 18.34 -3.83 -6.18
CA ASP A 68 18.67 -3.27 -7.49
C ASP A 68 19.61 -2.07 -7.39
N LEU A 69 19.83 -1.54 -6.19
CA LEU A 69 20.85 -0.52 -5.90
C LEU A 69 22.25 -1.12 -5.77
N HIS A 70 22.33 -2.41 -5.49
CA HIS A 70 23.60 -3.14 -5.34
C HIS A 70 24.01 -3.90 -6.62
N GLY A 71 23.93 -3.23 -7.78
CA GLY A 71 24.22 -3.82 -9.07
C GLY A 71 25.48 -4.69 -9.10
N THR A 72 25.27 -5.99 -9.25
CA THR A 72 26.24 -6.86 -9.87
C THR A 72 25.77 -7.11 -11.30
N GLU A 73 26.41 -6.44 -12.26
CA GLU A 73 26.34 -6.81 -13.66
C GLU A 73 26.90 -8.23 -13.80
N THR A 74 26.01 -9.17 -14.05
CA THR A 74 26.35 -10.35 -14.83
C THR A 74 25.28 -10.51 -15.89
N GLU A 75 25.46 -9.78 -16.99
CA GLU A 75 24.89 -10.19 -18.26
C GLU A 75 25.51 -11.55 -18.62
N LYS A 76 24.74 -12.60 -18.46
CA LYS A 76 24.94 -13.83 -19.24
C LYS A 76 23.60 -14.24 -19.83
N SER A 77 23.56 -14.07 -21.16
CA SER A 77 22.60 -14.71 -22.05
C SER A 77 22.49 -16.20 -21.75
N GLY A 78 21.29 -16.70 -21.53
CA GLY A 78 21.03 -18.14 -21.47
C GLY A 78 19.63 -18.40 -20.98
N LYS A 79 18.83 -19.02 -21.79
CA LYS A 79 17.55 -19.62 -21.42
C LYS A 79 17.76 -20.50 -20.20
N GLU A 80 17.27 -20.12 -19.04
CA GLU A 80 17.22 -20.99 -17.87
C GLU A 80 15.78 -21.24 -17.48
N ASN A 81 15.51 -22.54 -17.39
CA ASN A 81 14.27 -23.15 -16.90
C ASN A 81 13.94 -22.61 -15.51
N ILE A 82 12.69 -22.18 -15.34
CA ILE A 82 12.12 -21.81 -14.05
C ILE A 82 11.82 -23.11 -13.30
N SER A 83 12.80 -23.72 -12.74
CA SER A 83 12.70 -24.67 -11.63
C SER A 83 14.05 -24.78 -10.98
N ASP A 84 14.06 -24.60 -9.67
CA ASP A 84 15.15 -24.80 -8.72
C ASP A 84 15.99 -23.58 -8.33
N GLY A 85 15.92 -23.28 -7.02
CA GLY A 85 17.06 -22.78 -6.26
C GLY A 85 17.14 -21.29 -6.01
N ILE A 86 16.14 -20.67 -5.35
CA ILE A 86 16.42 -19.46 -4.56
C ILE A 86 16.97 -19.91 -3.20
N SER A 87 18.15 -20.52 -3.26
CA SER A 87 18.99 -20.77 -2.10
C SER A 87 19.98 -19.62 -1.98
N GLY A 88 19.84 -18.77 -0.96
CA GLY A 88 20.98 -18.08 -0.37
C GLY A 88 21.11 -16.57 -0.47
N ARG A 89 20.22 -15.81 -1.11
CA ARG A 89 20.23 -14.34 -0.97
C ARG A 89 19.10 -13.88 -0.06
N LYS A 90 19.43 -13.49 1.17
CA LYS A 90 18.52 -12.78 2.06
C LYS A 90 18.33 -11.37 1.47
N GLY A 91 17.09 -11.03 1.14
CA GLY A 91 16.74 -9.67 0.74
C GLY A 91 16.84 -8.71 1.95
N PRO A 92 16.74 -7.39 1.73
CA PRO A 92 16.62 -6.46 2.82
C PRO A 92 15.37 -6.74 3.64
N LEU A 93 15.39 -6.40 4.93
CA LEU A 93 14.22 -6.44 5.79
C LEU A 93 13.32 -5.24 5.45
N LEU A 94 12.06 -5.50 5.21
CA LEU A 94 11.04 -4.47 4.99
C LEU A 94 10.15 -4.36 6.22
N LEU A 95 10.14 -3.18 6.82
CA LEU A 95 9.17 -2.81 7.84
C LEU A 95 8.17 -1.85 7.23
N ASN A 96 6.90 -2.23 7.20
CA ASN A 96 5.82 -1.44 6.66
C ASN A 96 4.81 -1.10 7.76
N TYR A 97 4.42 0.17 7.86
CA TYR A 97 3.33 0.66 8.70
C TYR A 97 2.23 1.26 7.84
N CYS A 98 1.05 0.71 7.93
CA CYS A 98 -0.13 1.19 7.21
C CYS A 98 -0.79 2.34 8.00
N VAL A 99 -0.73 3.54 7.46
CA VAL A 99 -1.39 4.73 8.02
C VAL A 99 -2.87 4.73 7.66
N SER A 100 -3.19 4.40 6.41
CA SER A 100 -4.57 4.23 5.96
C SER A 100 -4.65 3.35 4.71
N GLY A 101 -5.76 2.65 4.56
CA GLY A 101 -6.02 1.80 3.41
C GLY A 101 -5.67 0.34 3.65
N ARG A 102 -5.28 -0.36 2.59
CA ARG A 102 -5.06 -1.80 2.67
C ARG A 102 -4.05 -2.26 1.63
N CYS A 103 -3.09 -3.08 2.05
CA CYS A 103 -2.10 -3.71 1.19
C CYS A 103 -2.23 -5.23 1.25
N GLU A 104 -2.23 -5.87 0.07
CA GLU A 104 -2.24 -7.32 -0.08
C GLU A 104 -0.81 -7.86 -0.01
N ILE A 105 -0.58 -8.84 0.84
CA ILE A 105 0.71 -9.54 0.95
C ILE A 105 0.50 -11.02 0.58
N PRO A 106 1.05 -11.50 -0.54
CA PRO A 106 1.05 -12.91 -0.88
C PRO A 106 2.03 -13.67 0.03
N LEU A 107 1.63 -14.86 0.47
CA LEU A 107 2.44 -15.76 1.26
C LEU A 107 2.92 -16.94 0.41
N ASN A 108 4.03 -17.57 0.82
CA ASN A 108 4.58 -18.74 0.10
C ASN A 108 3.66 -19.96 0.08
N THR A 109 2.66 -19.98 0.96
CA THR A 109 1.65 -21.03 1.03
C THR A 109 0.57 -20.93 -0.03
N GLY A 110 0.64 -19.93 -0.92
CA GLY A 110 -0.43 -19.60 -1.87
C GLY A 110 -1.64 -18.92 -1.20
N SER A 111 -1.47 -18.48 0.05
CA SER A 111 -2.47 -17.71 0.78
C SER A 111 -2.11 -16.23 0.76
N TYR A 112 -3.05 -15.39 1.14
CA TYR A 112 -2.89 -13.93 1.22
C TYR A 112 -3.23 -13.42 2.60
N VAL A 113 -2.55 -12.37 3.01
CA VAL A 113 -2.85 -11.61 4.20
C VAL A 113 -2.93 -10.12 3.84
N TYR A 114 -3.69 -9.35 4.62
CA TYR A 114 -3.90 -7.94 4.35
C TYR A 114 -3.43 -7.10 5.54
N VAL A 115 -2.51 -6.19 5.27
CA VAL A 115 -2.12 -5.12 6.19
C VAL A 115 -3.15 -4.00 6.07
N LYS A 116 -3.63 -3.50 7.21
CA LYS A 116 -4.68 -2.47 7.29
C LYS A 116 -4.23 -1.33 8.22
N ASP A 117 -5.08 -0.32 8.37
CA ASP A 117 -4.85 0.85 9.22
C ASP A 117 -4.33 0.46 10.61
N GLY A 118 -3.20 1.03 11.01
CA GLY A 118 -2.53 0.79 12.29
C GLY A 118 -1.72 -0.50 12.37
N ASP A 119 -1.72 -1.33 11.33
CA ASP A 119 -0.90 -2.54 11.31
C ASP A 119 0.56 -2.23 10.93
N LEU A 120 1.46 -2.88 11.66
CA LEU A 120 2.88 -2.99 11.36
C LEU A 120 3.16 -4.37 10.77
N SER A 121 3.89 -4.43 9.68
CA SER A 121 4.37 -5.69 9.11
C SER A 121 5.87 -5.68 8.93
N LEU A 122 6.51 -6.83 9.19
CA LEU A 122 7.92 -7.06 8.91
C LEU A 122 8.06 -8.30 8.02
N THR A 123 8.89 -8.20 6.99
CA THR A 123 9.15 -9.32 6.10
C THR A 123 10.56 -9.22 5.52
N GLU A 124 11.24 -10.35 5.41
CA GLU A 124 12.49 -10.48 4.65
C GLU A 124 12.26 -10.74 3.16
N ARG A 125 11.00 -10.94 2.77
CA ARG A 125 10.65 -11.36 1.43
C ARG A 125 9.85 -10.28 0.74
N PHE A 126 10.30 -9.97 -0.45
CA PHE A 126 9.58 -9.09 -1.34
C PHE A 126 8.57 -9.89 -2.14
N ALA A 127 7.36 -9.33 -2.27
CA ALA A 127 6.40 -9.86 -3.21
C ALA A 127 7.01 -9.84 -4.61
N GLN A 128 7.11 -10.99 -5.25
CA GLN A 128 7.40 -11.04 -6.68
C GLN A 128 6.16 -10.54 -7.40
N GLY A 129 6.25 -9.38 -8.02
CA GLY A 129 5.15 -8.83 -8.80
C GLY A 129 4.72 -7.42 -8.34
N HIS A 130 3.44 -7.16 -8.42
CA HIS A 130 2.87 -5.86 -8.13
C HIS A 130 2.42 -5.75 -6.67
N TYR A 131 2.58 -4.57 -6.08
CA TYR A 131 1.85 -4.23 -4.87
C TYR A 131 0.38 -4.00 -5.23
N VAL A 132 -0.51 -4.66 -4.50
CA VAL A 132 -1.95 -4.58 -4.71
C VAL A 132 -2.60 -3.87 -3.54
N TYR A 133 -3.36 -2.83 -3.86
CA TYR A 133 -4.13 -2.02 -2.91
C TYR A 133 -5.63 -2.14 -3.23
N PRO A 134 -6.32 -3.13 -2.67
CA PRO A 134 -7.69 -3.45 -3.08
C PRO A 134 -8.66 -2.27 -2.93
N GLY A 135 -8.46 -1.42 -1.91
CA GLY A 135 -9.27 -0.22 -1.69
C GLY A 135 -8.94 0.98 -2.58
N ARG A 136 -8.00 0.84 -3.52
CA ARG A 136 -7.48 1.92 -4.37
C ARG A 136 -6.95 3.14 -3.61
N ASN A 137 -6.77 3.01 -2.31
CA ASN A 137 -6.21 4.05 -1.45
C ASN A 137 -5.31 3.40 -0.43
N TYR A 138 -4.04 3.81 -0.43
CA TYR A 138 -3.06 3.34 0.52
C TYR A 138 -2.11 4.48 0.89
N GLN A 139 -1.91 4.64 2.19
CA GLN A 139 -0.91 5.55 2.75
C GLN A 139 -0.11 4.79 3.80
N GLY A 140 1.21 4.93 3.75
CA GLY A 140 2.05 4.20 4.69
C GLY A 140 3.49 4.70 4.73
N LEU A 141 4.20 4.15 5.69
CA LEU A 141 5.64 4.28 5.88
C LEU A 141 6.29 2.93 5.60
N GLU A 142 7.37 2.91 4.85
CA GLU A 142 8.19 1.72 4.68
C GLU A 142 9.64 2.01 5.02
N PHE A 143 10.23 1.15 5.84
CA PHE A 143 11.68 1.14 6.07
C PHE A 143 12.30 -0.03 5.33
N PHE A 144 13.29 0.27 4.53
CA PHE A 144 14.15 -0.70 3.87
C PHE A 144 15.46 -0.79 4.65
N ILE A 145 15.72 -1.96 5.24
CA ILE A 145 16.90 -2.22 6.06
C ILE A 145 17.74 -3.23 5.32
N ASP A 146 18.90 -2.80 4.85
CA ASP A 146 19.86 -3.71 4.23
C ASP A 146 20.55 -4.53 5.33
N THR A 147 20.30 -5.83 5.35
CA THR A 147 20.86 -6.77 6.32
C THR A 147 22.12 -7.47 5.81
N ASP A 148 22.64 -7.09 4.65
CA ASP A 148 23.91 -7.62 4.15
C ASP A 148 25.06 -7.20 5.07
N SER A 149 25.91 -8.16 5.41
CA SER A 149 27.01 -7.97 6.37
C SER A 149 27.99 -6.86 6.00
N SER A 150 28.19 -6.59 4.70
CA SER A 150 29.06 -5.52 4.22
C SER A 150 28.47 -4.12 4.45
N GLU A 151 27.16 -3.97 4.30
CA GLU A 151 26.47 -2.68 4.50
C GLU A 151 26.16 -2.43 5.98
N LEU A 152 25.87 -3.49 6.76
CA LEU A 152 25.69 -3.39 8.21
C LEU A 152 26.95 -2.94 8.94
N SER A 153 28.14 -3.31 8.45
CA SER A 153 29.40 -2.83 9.04
C SER A 153 29.57 -1.31 8.96
N CYS A 154 28.94 -0.65 7.98
CA CYS A 154 28.91 0.81 7.90
C CYS A 154 28.00 1.46 8.95
N CYS A 155 27.13 0.69 9.60
CA CYS A 155 26.18 1.14 10.62
C CYS A 155 26.43 0.51 12.00
N SER A 156 27.60 -0.15 12.24
CA SER A 156 27.96 -0.74 13.53
C SER A 156 27.93 0.27 14.69
N TRP A 157 28.24 1.52 14.39
CA TRP A 157 28.13 2.61 15.36
C TRP A 157 26.70 2.82 15.91
N ILE A 158 25.65 2.48 15.13
CA ILE A 158 24.25 2.54 15.62
C ILE A 158 24.03 1.47 16.68
N GLU A 159 24.61 0.27 16.48
CA GLU A 159 24.57 -0.81 17.49
C GLU A 159 25.37 -0.42 18.72
N GLU A 160 26.58 0.11 18.54
CA GLU A 160 27.48 0.50 19.62
C GLU A 160 26.91 1.66 20.47
N GLU A 161 26.39 2.70 19.84
CA GLU A 161 25.93 3.91 20.53
C GLU A 161 24.47 3.84 21.01
N PHE A 162 23.59 3.10 20.31
CA PHE A 162 22.16 3.06 20.58
C PHE A 162 21.63 1.66 20.92
N GLY A 163 22.45 0.63 20.87
CA GLY A 163 22.04 -0.76 21.14
C GLY A 163 21.07 -1.33 20.09
N ILE A 164 21.07 -0.78 18.88
CA ILE A 164 20.16 -1.16 17.80
C ILE A 164 20.85 -2.14 16.85
N ASP A 165 20.69 -3.43 17.08
CA ASP A 165 21.16 -4.50 16.17
C ASP A 165 20.02 -4.87 15.19
N PHE A 166 20.15 -4.45 13.94
CA PHE A 166 19.18 -4.77 12.89
C PHE A 166 19.06 -6.26 12.58
N ARG A 167 20.11 -7.08 12.82
CA ARG A 167 20.05 -8.53 12.63
C ARG A 167 19.13 -9.19 13.65
N ARG A 168 19.02 -8.60 14.84
CA ARG A 168 18.13 -9.07 15.89
C ARG A 168 16.65 -8.97 15.50
N PHE A 169 16.27 -8.02 14.61
CA PHE A 169 14.92 -7.91 14.08
C PHE A 169 14.48 -9.19 13.37
N VAL A 170 15.35 -9.78 12.55
CA VAL A 170 15.05 -11.03 11.86
C VAL A 170 14.74 -12.12 12.86
N GLY A 171 15.56 -12.29 13.90
CA GLY A 171 15.34 -13.27 14.95
C GLY A 171 14.07 -13.05 15.76
N LEU A 172 13.68 -11.78 15.99
CA LEU A 172 12.50 -11.46 16.79
C LEU A 172 11.18 -11.60 16.01
N TYR A 173 11.19 -11.22 14.72
CA TYR A 173 9.96 -11.02 13.95
C TYR A 173 9.81 -11.95 12.74
N CYS A 174 10.89 -12.51 12.23
CA CYS A 174 10.92 -13.32 11.01
C CYS A 174 11.55 -14.70 11.20
N SER A 175 11.58 -15.24 12.43
CA SER A 175 12.25 -16.50 12.78
C SER A 175 11.82 -17.69 11.93
N ASP A 176 10.57 -17.72 11.48
CA ASP A 176 10.01 -18.80 10.65
C ASP A 176 10.10 -18.49 9.15
N GLY A 177 10.88 -17.47 8.75
CA GLY A 177 10.99 -17.01 7.36
C GLY A 177 9.67 -16.50 6.79
N GLY A 178 8.76 -16.08 7.66
CA GLY A 178 7.42 -15.59 7.34
C GLY A 178 7.30 -14.07 7.35
N THR A 179 6.08 -13.59 7.22
CA THR A 179 5.70 -12.20 7.39
C THR A 179 5.08 -12.04 8.78
N TYR A 180 5.64 -11.16 9.59
CA TYR A 180 5.05 -10.76 10.86
C TYR A 180 4.06 -9.62 10.63
N ILE A 181 2.88 -9.70 11.22
CA ILE A 181 1.88 -8.61 11.20
C ILE A 181 1.28 -8.47 12.58
N SER A 182 1.29 -7.25 13.10
CA SER A 182 0.72 -6.91 14.40
C SER A 182 0.24 -5.45 14.42
N GLY A 183 -0.56 -5.10 15.43
CA GLY A 183 -0.69 -3.70 15.86
C GLY A 183 0.59 -3.22 16.53
N THR A 184 0.74 -1.93 16.65
CA THR A 184 1.86 -1.27 17.35
C THR A 184 1.55 -1.02 18.82
N SER A 185 2.60 -0.85 19.65
CA SER A 185 2.42 -0.26 20.98
C SER A 185 2.06 1.22 20.86
N PRO A 186 1.38 1.82 21.85
CA PRO A 186 1.07 3.26 21.84
C PRO A 186 2.31 4.14 21.64
N GLU A 187 3.45 3.77 22.22
CA GLU A 187 4.70 4.49 22.11
C GLU A 187 5.26 4.42 20.68
N ALA A 188 5.27 3.24 20.08
CA ALA A 188 5.70 3.06 18.69
C ALA A 188 4.76 3.77 17.71
N GLU A 189 3.44 3.70 17.96
CA GLU A 189 2.44 4.41 17.16
C GLU A 189 2.65 5.92 17.20
N ALA A 190 2.93 6.50 18.39
CA ALA A 190 3.22 7.93 18.52
C ALA A 190 4.44 8.35 17.70
N VAL A 191 5.49 7.52 17.68
CA VAL A 191 6.70 7.78 16.86
C VAL A 191 6.40 7.67 15.38
N LEU A 192 5.63 6.66 14.97
CA LEU A 192 5.22 6.48 13.56
C LEU A 192 4.35 7.64 13.06
N HIS A 193 3.45 8.15 13.90
CA HIS A 193 2.68 9.36 13.60
C HIS A 193 3.58 10.59 13.42
N LYS A 194 4.57 10.77 14.27
CA LYS A 194 5.56 11.87 14.11
C LYS A 194 6.34 11.74 12.79
N LEU A 195 6.79 10.55 12.46
CA LEU A 195 7.42 10.30 11.17
C LEU A 195 6.49 10.65 10.01
N TRP A 196 5.21 10.26 10.09
CA TRP A 196 4.23 10.58 9.03
C TRP A 196 3.99 12.08 8.86
N GLU A 197 3.97 12.85 9.93
CA GLU A 197 3.85 14.32 9.90
C GLU A 197 5.01 14.97 9.12
N LEU A 198 6.22 14.41 9.23
CA LEU A 198 7.43 14.95 8.58
C LEU A 198 7.45 14.81 7.05
N ARG A 199 6.55 14.03 6.44
CA ARG A 199 6.55 13.78 4.98
C ARG A 199 6.52 15.04 4.13
N ASN A 200 5.90 16.11 4.61
CA ASN A 200 5.75 17.39 3.92
C ASN A 200 6.53 18.53 4.60
N ALA A 201 7.34 18.21 5.59
CA ALA A 201 8.09 19.22 6.33
C ALA A 201 9.32 19.71 5.53
N PRO A 202 9.74 20.97 5.72
CA PRO A 202 10.89 21.53 5.00
C PRO A 202 12.20 20.79 5.32
N LEU A 203 12.97 20.47 4.28
CA LEU A 203 14.34 19.98 4.39
C LEU A 203 15.32 21.14 4.61
N PRO A 204 16.49 20.93 5.26
CA PRO A 204 17.06 19.65 5.74
C PRO A 204 16.64 19.27 7.16
N HIS A 205 16.00 20.15 7.94
CA HIS A 205 15.68 19.89 9.35
C HIS A 205 14.82 18.64 9.54
N ALA A 206 13.82 18.44 8.69
CA ALA A 206 12.97 17.26 8.72
C ALA A 206 13.76 15.95 8.57
N LEU A 207 14.82 15.92 7.77
CA LEU A 207 15.65 14.72 7.58
C LEU A 207 16.38 14.33 8.88
N TYR A 208 16.86 15.30 9.66
CA TYR A 208 17.48 15.01 10.96
C TYR A 208 16.44 14.47 11.95
N GLN A 209 15.23 15.01 11.96
CA GLN A 209 14.14 14.50 12.78
C GLN A 209 13.72 13.09 12.35
N MET A 210 13.63 12.81 11.03
CA MET A 210 13.35 11.46 10.51
C MET A 210 14.39 10.45 11.02
N LYS A 211 15.68 10.81 11.03
CA LYS A 211 16.74 9.96 11.57
C LYS A 211 16.55 9.66 13.05
N LEU A 212 16.31 10.68 13.88
CA LEU A 212 16.11 10.53 15.33
C LEU A 212 14.88 9.70 15.66
N TYR A 213 13.73 9.99 15.04
CA TYR A 213 12.50 9.21 15.26
C TYR A 213 12.65 7.77 14.75
N SER A 214 13.39 7.53 13.68
CA SER A 214 13.65 6.18 13.20
C SER A 214 14.47 5.38 14.20
N LEU A 215 15.53 5.94 14.78
CA LEU A 215 16.30 5.28 15.84
C LEU A 215 15.43 5.00 17.07
N SER A 216 14.60 5.96 17.48
CA SER A 216 13.64 5.77 18.57
C SER A 216 12.67 4.62 18.30
N LEU A 217 12.09 4.55 17.07
CA LEU A 217 11.22 3.47 16.67
C LEU A 217 11.91 2.11 16.77
N PHE A 218 13.11 1.98 16.18
CA PHE A 218 13.85 0.72 16.21
C PHE A 218 14.26 0.29 17.61
N SER A 219 14.62 1.25 18.48
CA SER A 219 14.88 0.97 19.90
C SER A 219 13.65 0.38 20.61
N LEU A 220 12.46 0.95 20.37
CA LEU A 220 11.20 0.43 20.92
C LEU A 220 10.86 -0.96 20.39
N LEU A 221 11.05 -1.19 19.10
CA LEU A 221 10.72 -2.49 18.47
C LEU A 221 11.72 -3.59 18.87
N LEU A 222 12.98 -3.27 19.12
CA LEU A 222 14.00 -4.23 19.57
C LEU A 222 13.89 -4.62 21.05
N ASN A 223 13.26 -3.77 21.85
CA ASN A 223 13.07 -3.99 23.28
C ASN A 223 11.57 -3.97 23.63
N PRO A 224 10.77 -4.88 23.06
CA PRO A 224 9.35 -4.92 23.37
C PRO A 224 9.17 -5.29 24.84
N GLN A 225 8.30 -4.56 25.55
CA GLN A 225 7.93 -4.87 26.94
C GLN A 225 7.22 -6.22 27.08
N ALA A 226 6.63 -6.69 25.98
CA ALA A 226 6.08 -8.04 25.83
C ALA A 226 6.62 -8.65 24.53
N PRO A 227 6.85 -9.97 24.46
CA PRO A 227 7.25 -10.61 23.21
C PRO A 227 6.21 -10.27 22.14
N PRO A 228 6.67 -9.94 20.92
CA PRO A 228 5.77 -9.61 19.82
C PRO A 228 4.87 -10.83 19.56
N SER A 229 3.61 -10.70 19.93
CA SER A 229 2.60 -11.68 19.55
C SER A 229 2.11 -11.33 18.16
N SER A 230 2.37 -12.19 17.18
CA SER A 230 1.71 -12.04 15.89
C SER A 230 0.19 -12.06 16.13
N ARG A 231 -0.52 -11.02 15.65
CA ARG A 231 -1.97 -11.15 15.58
C ARG A 231 -2.28 -12.41 14.78
N VAL A 232 -3.29 -13.15 15.22
CA VAL A 232 -3.87 -14.20 14.38
C VAL A 232 -4.43 -13.50 13.14
N CYS A 233 -3.61 -13.41 12.10
CA CYS A 233 -4.03 -12.83 10.83
C CYS A 233 -5.03 -13.78 10.19
N THR A 234 -6.11 -13.23 9.66
CA THR A 234 -7.02 -14.00 8.82
C THR A 234 -6.35 -14.22 7.47
N PHE A 235 -6.01 -15.47 7.19
CA PHE A 235 -5.47 -15.88 5.91
C PHE A 235 -6.61 -16.13 4.92
N PHE A 236 -6.40 -15.73 3.68
CA PHE A 236 -7.32 -15.98 2.59
C PHE A 236 -6.64 -16.84 1.54
N THR A 237 -7.31 -17.90 1.11
CA THR A 237 -6.82 -18.73 0.00
C THR A 237 -6.92 -17.95 -1.32
N GLU A 238 -6.16 -18.37 -2.32
CA GLU A 238 -6.23 -17.79 -3.67
C GLU A 238 -7.66 -17.84 -4.25
N ALA A 239 -8.38 -18.92 -4.00
CA ALA A 239 -9.78 -19.05 -4.44
C ALA A 239 -10.68 -17.99 -3.79
N GLN A 240 -10.54 -17.73 -2.48
CA GLN A 240 -11.32 -16.72 -1.76
C GLN A 240 -11.02 -15.31 -2.26
N VAL A 241 -9.74 -15.00 -2.47
CA VAL A 241 -9.29 -13.72 -3.02
C VAL A 241 -9.79 -13.55 -4.45
N THR A 242 -9.70 -14.58 -5.27
CA THR A 242 -10.19 -14.57 -6.65
C THR A 242 -11.70 -14.31 -6.72
N ILE A 243 -12.50 -14.93 -5.84
CA ILE A 243 -13.94 -14.69 -5.74
C ILE A 243 -14.21 -13.22 -5.40
N ALA A 244 -13.53 -12.66 -4.41
CA ALA A 244 -13.70 -11.27 -4.01
C ALA A 244 -13.34 -10.30 -5.16
N LYS A 245 -12.20 -10.51 -5.84
CA LYS A 245 -11.75 -9.70 -6.97
C LYS A 245 -12.67 -9.83 -8.20
N ARG A 246 -13.19 -11.03 -8.49
CA ARG A 246 -14.18 -11.21 -9.55
C ARG A 246 -15.52 -10.57 -9.21
N THR A 247 -15.92 -10.59 -7.94
CA THR A 247 -17.11 -9.87 -7.49
C THR A 247 -16.96 -8.36 -7.70
N GLU A 248 -15.82 -7.80 -7.36
CA GLU A 248 -15.53 -6.38 -7.60
C GLU A 248 -15.63 -6.04 -9.09
N LYS A 249 -15.02 -6.84 -9.97
CA LYS A 249 -15.13 -6.65 -11.43
C LYS A 249 -16.57 -6.67 -11.93
N ILE A 250 -17.42 -7.53 -11.38
CA ILE A 250 -18.84 -7.61 -11.77
C ILE A 250 -19.56 -6.33 -11.38
N ILE A 251 -19.40 -5.86 -10.15
CA ILE A 251 -20.13 -4.69 -9.66
C ILE A 251 -19.61 -3.37 -10.22
N THR A 252 -18.34 -3.31 -10.64
CA THR A 252 -17.74 -2.12 -11.25
C THR A 252 -18.01 -2.01 -12.75
N ALA A 253 -18.36 -3.13 -13.41
CA ALA A 253 -18.70 -3.14 -14.83
C ALA A 253 -19.93 -2.29 -15.14
N ASP A 254 -20.92 -2.28 -14.26
CA ASP A 254 -22.12 -1.45 -14.40
C ASP A 254 -22.63 -1.00 -13.02
N LEU A 255 -22.32 0.23 -12.64
CA LEU A 255 -22.72 0.78 -11.35
C LEU A 255 -24.23 1.09 -11.25
N SER A 256 -24.96 1.10 -12.37
CA SER A 256 -26.41 1.34 -12.38
C SER A 256 -27.22 0.16 -11.84
N GLN A 257 -26.68 -1.06 -11.95
CA GLN A 257 -27.38 -2.30 -11.63
C GLN A 257 -27.50 -2.55 -10.11
N HIS A 258 -28.53 -3.28 -9.74
CA HIS A 258 -28.70 -3.81 -8.38
C HIS A 258 -27.98 -5.17 -8.29
N TYR A 259 -27.18 -5.34 -7.23
CA TYR A 259 -26.37 -6.54 -7.01
C TYR A 259 -26.71 -7.20 -5.66
N PRO A 260 -27.76 -8.04 -5.58
CA PRO A 260 -28.05 -8.80 -4.37
C PRO A 260 -26.89 -9.76 -4.06
N ALA A 261 -26.41 -9.75 -2.82
CA ALA A 261 -25.29 -10.60 -2.43
C ALA A 261 -25.55 -12.10 -2.65
N ARG A 262 -26.82 -12.53 -2.61
CA ARG A 262 -27.22 -13.91 -2.88
C ARG A 262 -26.95 -14.28 -4.34
N GLU A 263 -27.43 -13.46 -5.28
CA GLU A 263 -27.25 -13.70 -6.72
C GLU A 263 -25.77 -13.69 -7.12
N LEU A 264 -24.97 -12.80 -6.52
CA LEU A 264 -23.53 -12.79 -6.72
C LEU A 264 -22.87 -14.07 -6.18
N ALA A 265 -23.28 -14.51 -4.99
CA ALA A 265 -22.73 -15.71 -4.36
C ALA A 265 -23.09 -16.99 -5.15
N ASP A 266 -24.32 -17.09 -5.66
CA ASP A 266 -24.80 -18.22 -6.47
C ASP A 266 -23.93 -18.41 -7.73
N ARG A 267 -23.39 -17.33 -8.33
CA ARG A 267 -22.46 -17.40 -9.48
C ARG A 267 -21.15 -18.13 -9.16
N PHE A 268 -20.76 -18.18 -7.91
CA PHE A 268 -19.53 -18.83 -7.43
C PHE A 268 -19.81 -20.14 -6.66
N GLY A 269 -21.06 -20.55 -6.53
CA GLY A 269 -21.44 -21.76 -5.79
C GLY A 269 -21.18 -21.66 -4.28
N ILE A 270 -21.25 -20.44 -3.69
CA ILE A 270 -20.98 -20.20 -2.28
C ILE A 270 -22.16 -19.51 -1.59
N SER A 271 -22.15 -19.50 -0.24
CA SER A 271 -23.17 -18.76 0.52
C SER A 271 -22.95 -17.25 0.44
N ALA A 272 -24.03 -16.47 0.56
CA ALA A 272 -23.97 -15.01 0.63
C ALA A 272 -23.12 -14.50 1.82
N THR A 273 -23.08 -15.26 2.92
CA THR A 273 -22.25 -14.96 4.09
C THR A 273 -20.77 -15.15 3.74
N SER A 274 -20.41 -16.23 3.08
CA SER A 274 -19.02 -16.47 2.61
C SER A 274 -18.56 -15.35 1.67
N LEU A 275 -19.38 -14.99 0.69
CA LEU A 275 -19.09 -13.89 -0.24
C LEU A 275 -18.81 -12.57 0.51
N LYS A 276 -19.69 -12.20 1.45
CA LYS A 276 -19.52 -10.99 2.27
C LYS A 276 -18.23 -11.01 3.08
N ASN A 277 -17.90 -12.16 3.67
CA ASN A 277 -16.67 -12.34 4.46
C ASN A 277 -15.41 -12.23 3.58
N TYR A 278 -15.41 -12.88 2.41
CA TYR A 278 -14.27 -12.79 1.48
C TYR A 278 -14.10 -11.37 0.96
N PHE A 279 -15.19 -10.72 0.54
CA PHE A 279 -15.17 -9.36 0.07
C PHE A 279 -14.66 -8.39 1.14
N ARG A 280 -15.22 -8.48 2.37
CA ARG A 280 -14.76 -7.66 3.49
C ARG A 280 -13.31 -7.95 3.87
N GLY A 281 -12.87 -9.21 3.77
CA GLY A 281 -11.50 -9.61 4.03
C GLY A 281 -10.52 -8.94 3.07
N VAL A 282 -10.83 -8.93 1.78
CA VAL A 282 -9.99 -8.33 0.73
C VAL A 282 -10.09 -6.81 0.73
N TYR A 283 -11.29 -6.24 0.69
CA TYR A 283 -11.51 -4.80 0.50
C TYR A 283 -11.66 -3.99 1.81
N GLY A 284 -11.69 -4.66 2.96
CA GLY A 284 -11.78 -4.00 4.28
C GLY A 284 -13.17 -3.52 4.66
N GLN A 285 -14.12 -3.51 3.74
CA GLN A 285 -15.47 -2.99 3.94
C GLN A 285 -16.55 -3.89 3.32
N ASN A 286 -17.79 -3.70 3.74
CA ASN A 286 -18.89 -4.48 3.21
C ASN A 286 -19.16 -4.13 1.74
N LEU A 287 -19.56 -5.13 0.94
CA LEU A 287 -19.89 -4.98 -0.48
C LEU A 287 -20.83 -3.81 -0.78
N SER A 288 -21.87 -3.62 0.04
CA SER A 288 -22.85 -2.54 -0.15
C SER A 288 -22.27 -1.15 0.11
N VAL A 289 -21.35 -1.03 1.06
CA VAL A 289 -20.64 0.23 1.36
C VAL A 289 -19.70 0.55 0.22
N TYR A 290 -18.90 -0.42 -0.20
CA TYR A 290 -17.96 -0.29 -1.33
C TYR A 290 -18.67 0.17 -2.61
N LEU A 291 -19.77 -0.50 -2.99
CA LEU A 291 -20.55 -0.12 -4.17
C LEU A 291 -21.16 1.28 -4.04
N LYS A 292 -21.64 1.64 -2.86
CA LYS A 292 -22.17 2.99 -2.61
C LYS A 292 -21.09 4.06 -2.80
N ASP A 293 -19.89 3.84 -2.27
CA ASP A 293 -18.79 4.80 -2.35
C ASP A 293 -18.34 4.97 -3.80
N LEU A 294 -18.19 3.88 -4.56
CA LEU A 294 -17.88 3.93 -6.01
C LEU A 294 -18.97 4.71 -6.81
N ARG A 295 -20.24 4.52 -6.48
CA ARG A 295 -21.33 5.27 -7.11
C ARG A 295 -21.23 6.77 -6.85
N MET A 296 -20.85 7.16 -5.63
CA MET A 296 -20.69 8.56 -5.25
C MET A 296 -19.49 9.19 -5.95
N GLU A 297 -18.37 8.49 -6.02
CA GLU A 297 -17.17 8.94 -6.76
C GLU A 297 -17.48 9.10 -8.26
N LYS A 298 -18.13 8.10 -8.87
CA LYS A 298 -18.54 8.20 -10.28
C LYS A 298 -19.51 9.35 -10.54
N ALA A 299 -20.46 9.56 -9.62
CA ALA A 299 -21.38 10.69 -9.71
C ALA A 299 -20.65 12.05 -9.62
N ALA A 300 -19.68 12.17 -8.74
CA ALA A 300 -18.83 13.36 -8.62
C ALA A 300 -18.11 13.66 -9.93
N ASP A 301 -17.48 12.65 -10.55
CA ASP A 301 -16.84 12.79 -11.86
C ASP A 301 -17.82 13.25 -12.95
N LEU A 302 -19.00 12.63 -13.03
CA LEU A 302 -20.02 12.98 -14.02
C LEU A 302 -20.56 14.40 -13.81
N LEU A 303 -20.77 14.83 -12.56
CA LEU A 303 -21.21 16.18 -12.24
C LEU A 303 -20.24 17.26 -12.72
N VAL A 304 -18.94 17.00 -12.66
CA VAL A 304 -17.90 17.95 -13.07
C VAL A 304 -17.64 17.89 -14.57
N SER A 305 -17.52 16.68 -15.12
CA SER A 305 -17.07 16.45 -16.50
C SER A 305 -18.18 16.58 -17.56
N THR A 306 -19.47 16.52 -17.15
CA THR A 306 -20.59 16.56 -18.08
C THR A 306 -21.61 17.66 -17.77
N THR A 307 -22.49 17.97 -18.73
CA THR A 307 -23.62 18.91 -18.56
C THR A 307 -24.92 18.23 -18.14
N GLN A 308 -24.90 16.94 -17.86
CA GLN A 308 -26.07 16.15 -17.46
C GLN A 308 -26.76 16.74 -16.24
N SER A 309 -28.09 16.60 -16.18
CA SER A 309 -28.87 16.97 -15.00
C SER A 309 -28.50 16.07 -13.80
N VAL A 310 -28.79 16.53 -12.60
CA VAL A 310 -28.58 15.73 -11.36
C VAL A 310 -29.40 14.45 -11.41
N SER A 311 -30.57 14.46 -12.05
CA SER A 311 -31.43 13.27 -12.22
C SER A 311 -30.79 12.24 -13.13
N GLU A 312 -30.26 12.66 -14.28
CA GLU A 312 -29.56 11.76 -15.21
C GLU A 312 -28.29 11.15 -14.57
N VAL A 313 -27.53 11.94 -13.84
CA VAL A 313 -26.36 11.44 -13.10
C VAL A 313 -26.79 10.42 -12.04
N ALA A 314 -27.87 10.69 -11.28
CA ALA A 314 -28.39 9.77 -10.30
C ALA A 314 -28.78 8.41 -10.91
N GLU A 315 -29.48 8.44 -12.04
CA GLU A 315 -29.89 7.22 -12.77
C GLU A 315 -28.68 6.41 -13.28
N GLN A 316 -27.68 7.07 -13.85
CA GLN A 316 -26.45 6.42 -14.32
C GLN A 316 -25.66 5.71 -13.21
N VAL A 317 -25.78 6.18 -11.98
CA VAL A 317 -25.13 5.54 -10.83
C VAL A 317 -26.08 4.68 -10.00
N GLY A 318 -27.24 4.32 -10.56
CA GLY A 318 -28.18 3.34 -9.99
C GLY A 318 -29.10 3.86 -8.89
N TYR A 319 -29.43 5.15 -8.92
CA TYR A 319 -30.44 5.75 -8.04
C TYR A 319 -31.68 6.16 -8.83
N LEU A 320 -32.77 5.44 -8.63
CA LEU A 320 -34.07 5.75 -9.23
C LEU A 320 -34.72 7.01 -8.62
N ASN A 321 -34.28 7.43 -7.44
CA ASN A 321 -34.85 8.59 -6.71
C ASN A 321 -33.76 9.65 -6.50
N GLN A 322 -33.92 10.79 -7.19
CA GLN A 322 -32.98 11.91 -7.12
C GLN A 322 -32.80 12.48 -5.71
N SER A 323 -33.89 12.56 -4.91
CA SER A 323 -33.81 13.09 -3.55
C SER A 323 -32.99 12.16 -2.64
N LYS A 324 -33.18 10.85 -2.78
CA LYS A 324 -32.37 9.84 -2.06
C LYS A 324 -30.90 9.92 -2.50
N PHE A 325 -30.65 10.06 -3.79
CA PHE A 325 -29.30 10.28 -4.31
C PHE A 325 -28.66 11.54 -3.69
N ALA A 326 -29.35 12.68 -3.75
CA ALA A 326 -28.82 13.95 -3.24
C ALA A 326 -28.51 13.88 -1.74
N ALA A 327 -29.34 13.20 -0.95
CA ALA A 327 -29.07 12.99 0.48
C ALA A 327 -27.83 12.13 0.74
N VAL A 328 -27.66 11.03 -0.02
CA VAL A 328 -26.47 10.16 0.10
C VAL A 328 -25.22 10.90 -0.37
N PHE A 329 -25.29 11.63 -1.48
CA PHE A 329 -24.20 12.42 -2.02
C PHE A 329 -23.74 13.51 -1.02
N LYS A 330 -24.71 14.26 -0.44
CA LYS A 330 -24.40 15.27 0.57
C LYS A 330 -23.75 14.66 1.82
N LYS A 331 -24.20 13.46 2.23
CA LYS A 331 -23.58 12.76 3.36
C LYS A 331 -22.13 12.34 3.05
N HIS A 332 -21.83 12.02 1.79
CA HIS A 332 -20.51 11.56 1.36
C HIS A 332 -19.52 12.72 1.15
N PHE A 333 -19.95 13.80 0.49
CA PHE A 333 -19.09 14.93 0.13
C PHE A 333 -19.30 16.20 0.97
N GLY A 334 -20.22 16.20 1.92
CA GLY A 334 -20.53 17.36 2.79
C GLY A 334 -21.38 18.44 2.12
N MET A 335 -21.62 18.37 0.81
CA MET A 335 -22.37 19.35 0.03
C MET A 335 -23.30 18.68 -0.99
N SER A 336 -24.33 19.41 -1.45
CA SER A 336 -25.27 18.88 -2.44
C SER A 336 -24.61 18.70 -3.81
N PRO A 337 -25.18 17.84 -4.71
CA PRO A 337 -24.65 17.63 -6.05
C PRO A 337 -24.49 18.92 -6.88
N LEU A 338 -25.43 19.87 -6.75
CA LEU A 338 -25.36 21.14 -7.46
C LEU A 338 -24.26 22.07 -6.92
N GLU A 339 -24.12 22.14 -5.60
CA GLU A 339 -23.05 22.90 -4.95
C GLU A 339 -21.69 22.31 -5.33
N TYR A 340 -21.54 20.97 -5.30
CA TYR A 340 -20.33 20.27 -5.70
C TYR A 340 -19.93 20.60 -7.14
N ARG A 341 -20.88 20.50 -8.08
CA ARG A 341 -20.66 20.86 -9.50
C ARG A 341 -20.16 22.28 -9.65
N LYS A 342 -20.80 23.22 -8.96
CA LYS A 342 -20.41 24.65 -9.04
C LYS A 342 -19.01 24.88 -8.50
N THR A 343 -18.72 24.33 -7.34
CA THR A 343 -17.43 24.53 -6.64
C THR A 343 -16.28 23.90 -7.41
N GLU A 344 -16.41 22.65 -7.85
CA GLU A 344 -15.32 21.96 -8.51
C GLU A 344 -15.05 22.48 -9.94
N ARG A 345 -16.08 22.91 -10.65
CA ARG A 345 -15.87 23.58 -11.96
C ARG A 345 -15.15 24.92 -11.84
N LEU A 346 -15.42 25.68 -10.78
CA LEU A 346 -14.70 26.94 -10.53
C LEU A 346 -13.22 26.71 -10.16
N ARG A 347 -12.88 25.55 -9.58
CA ARG A 347 -11.49 25.18 -9.29
C ARG A 347 -10.68 24.75 -10.50
N LEU A 348 -11.36 24.34 -11.58
CA LEU A 348 -10.73 23.92 -12.83
C LEU A 348 -10.51 25.05 -13.84
N LEU A 349 -11.09 26.23 -13.58
CA LEU A 349 -10.90 27.47 -14.35
C LEU A 349 -9.74 28.28 -13.78
#